data_2bfed1aa32593aeb5130ceb183f2af05
#
_entry.id   2bfed1aa32593aeb5130ceb183f2af05
#
_cell.length_a   1.000
_cell.length_b   1.000
_cell.length_c   1.000
_cell.angle_alpha   90.00
_cell.angle_beta   90.00
_cell.angle_gamma   90.00
#
_symmetry.space_group_name_H-M   'P 1'
#
loop_
_entity.id
_entity.type
_entity.pdbx_description
1 polymer ?
#
loop_
_entity_poly.entity_id
_entity_poly.type
_entity_poly.pdbx_seq_one_letter_code
_entity_poly.pdbx_strand_id
1 'polypeptide(L)'
;MAIKHNQQLPNNHFRKDWQRRVRVHFDQPGRKQRRRNARHEKAAKLAPRPVDKLRPVVRCPTIKYNRRVRAGRGFSLAELKEAGIPRKLAPTIGIAVDPRRQNLSEESLKANVERLKAYKARLVLFPRKAKAPKAGEASAEEMKQAKEAGHDGHVKKSHSSFPIANKVVVEEGKVSDYPSEEAAYRRLREARSEARLVGKRAKRAKAKEEEAAAAKK
;
A
#
# COMPACT_ATOMS: atom_id res chain seq x y z
N MET A 1 -30.62 -26.10 -33.74
CA MET A 1 -29.64 -25.91 -32.64
C MET A 1 -28.31 -25.56 -33.24
N ALA A 2 -27.72 -24.41 -32.85
CA ALA A 2 -26.37 -24.06 -33.28
C ALA A 2 -25.37 -24.97 -32.56
N ILE A 3 -24.61 -25.77 -33.31
CA ILE A 3 -23.58 -26.66 -32.77
C ILE A 3 -22.43 -25.76 -32.30
N LYS A 4 -22.23 -25.67 -31.00
CA LYS A 4 -21.09 -24.97 -30.44
C LYS A 4 -19.84 -25.85 -30.57
N HIS A 5 -19.03 -25.58 -31.58
CA HIS A 5 -17.73 -26.22 -31.72
C HIS A 5 -16.68 -25.37 -31.02
N ASN A 6 -15.95 -26.00 -30.12
CA ASN A 6 -14.79 -25.37 -29.44
C ASN A 6 -13.50 -25.55 -30.27
N GLN A 7 -13.63 -25.47 -31.63
CA GLN A 7 -12.55 -25.76 -32.56
C GLN A 7 -11.83 -24.54 -33.10
N GLN A 8 -12.37 -23.33 -32.88
CA GLN A 8 -11.74 -22.09 -33.35
C GLN A 8 -11.06 -21.37 -32.20
N LEU A 9 -9.82 -21.02 -32.41
CA LEU A 9 -9.10 -20.12 -31.51
C LEU A 9 -9.78 -18.77 -31.54
N PRO A 10 -10.13 -18.15 -30.38
CA PRO A 10 -10.64 -16.80 -30.31
C PRO A 10 -9.59 -15.84 -30.88
N ASN A 11 -10.03 -14.83 -31.63
CA ASN A 11 -9.14 -13.83 -32.25
C ASN A 11 -8.13 -14.43 -33.23
N ASN A 12 -8.57 -15.38 -34.02
CA ASN A 12 -7.74 -16.03 -35.04
C ASN A 12 -7.47 -15.08 -36.22
N HIS A 13 -6.28 -14.52 -36.29
CA HIS A 13 -5.82 -13.59 -37.33
C HIS A 13 -4.60 -14.15 -38.09
N PHE A 14 -4.72 -15.31 -38.70
CA PHE A 14 -3.63 -15.97 -39.45
C PHE A 14 -3.68 -15.78 -40.97
N ARG A 15 -4.52 -14.88 -41.48
CA ARG A 15 -4.65 -14.59 -42.94
C ARG A 15 -3.59 -13.64 -43.47
N LYS A 16 -3.03 -12.79 -42.62
CA LYS A 16 -1.99 -11.83 -42.98
C LYS A 16 -0.60 -12.45 -42.85
N ASP A 17 0.42 -11.78 -43.34
CA ASP A 17 1.83 -12.17 -43.22
C ASP A 17 2.30 -12.02 -41.73
N TRP A 18 1.77 -12.90 -40.89
CA TRP A 18 2.00 -12.86 -39.45
C TRP A 18 3.38 -13.33 -39.03
N GLN A 19 4.04 -14.20 -39.87
CA GLN A 19 5.34 -14.77 -39.55
C GLN A 19 6.42 -13.69 -39.43
N ARG A 20 6.37 -12.66 -40.27
CA ARG A 20 7.28 -11.49 -40.17
C ARG A 20 7.03 -10.64 -38.93
N ARG A 21 5.86 -10.75 -38.30
CA ARG A 21 5.45 -9.97 -37.15
C ARG A 21 5.58 -10.73 -35.84
N VAL A 22 6.08 -11.95 -35.87
CA VAL A 22 6.30 -12.75 -34.67
C VAL A 22 7.44 -12.17 -33.87
N ARG A 23 7.15 -11.82 -32.62
CA ARG A 23 8.16 -11.37 -31.66
C ARG A 23 8.68 -12.56 -30.90
N VAL A 24 9.93 -12.93 -31.13
CA VAL A 24 10.59 -14.00 -30.39
C VAL A 24 11.14 -13.50 -29.04
N HIS A 25 11.22 -14.39 -28.07
CA HIS A 25 11.67 -14.08 -26.73
C HIS A 25 12.83 -14.99 -26.25
N PHE A 26 13.69 -15.43 -27.18
CA PHE A 26 14.84 -16.27 -26.83
C PHE A 26 15.88 -15.57 -25.94
N ASP A 27 15.85 -14.25 -25.90
CA ASP A 27 16.71 -13.42 -25.07
C ASP A 27 16.23 -13.31 -23.60
N GLN A 28 15.08 -13.94 -23.24
CA GLN A 28 14.49 -13.87 -21.90
C GLN A 28 15.44 -14.34 -20.79
N PRO A 29 16.16 -15.48 -20.90
CA PRO A 29 17.12 -15.90 -19.90
C PRO A 29 18.28 -14.90 -19.72
N GLY A 30 18.82 -14.40 -20.83
CA GLY A 30 19.89 -13.39 -20.81
C GLY A 30 19.46 -12.06 -20.18
N ARG A 31 18.24 -11.60 -20.46
CA ARG A 31 17.66 -10.41 -19.81
C ARG A 31 17.47 -10.62 -18.30
N LYS A 32 17.02 -11.80 -17.89
CA LYS A 32 16.88 -12.15 -16.47
C LYS A 32 18.22 -12.11 -15.75
N GLN A 33 19.26 -12.68 -16.35
CA GLN A 33 20.60 -12.69 -15.76
C GLN A 33 21.18 -11.28 -15.65
N ARG A 34 21.08 -10.45 -16.70
CA ARG A 34 21.51 -9.05 -16.67
C ARG A 34 20.81 -8.25 -15.56
N ARG A 35 19.48 -8.41 -15.40
CA ARG A 35 18.73 -7.75 -14.33
C ARG A 35 19.18 -8.21 -12.94
N ARG A 36 19.54 -9.49 -12.80
CA ARG A 36 20.05 -10.04 -11.55
C ARG A 36 21.41 -9.43 -11.21
N ASN A 37 22.34 -9.42 -12.17
CA ASN A 37 23.67 -8.85 -11.99
C ASN A 37 23.58 -7.35 -11.64
N ALA A 38 22.79 -6.59 -12.38
CA ALA A 38 22.57 -5.17 -12.10
C ALA A 38 22.01 -4.89 -10.68
N ARG A 39 21.14 -5.78 -10.17
CA ARG A 39 20.66 -5.67 -8.78
C ARG A 39 21.76 -5.96 -7.77
N HIS A 40 22.62 -6.95 -8.02
CA HIS A 40 23.77 -7.24 -7.16
C HIS A 40 24.78 -6.11 -7.14
N GLU A 41 25.15 -5.58 -8.29
CA GLU A 41 26.04 -4.42 -8.39
C GLU A 41 25.46 -3.19 -7.67
N LYS A 42 24.16 -2.95 -7.84
CA LYS A 42 23.46 -1.87 -7.13
C LYS A 42 23.50 -2.11 -5.62
N ALA A 43 23.28 -3.33 -5.16
CA ALA A 43 23.32 -3.66 -3.75
C ALA A 43 24.71 -3.42 -3.16
N ALA A 44 25.78 -3.83 -3.84
CA ALA A 44 27.16 -3.60 -3.42
C ALA A 44 27.49 -2.10 -3.31
N LYS A 45 27.02 -1.28 -4.27
CA LYS A 45 27.23 0.18 -4.24
C LYS A 45 26.45 0.89 -3.16
N LEU A 46 25.29 0.35 -2.76
CA LEU A 46 24.38 0.98 -1.80
C LEU A 46 24.50 0.43 -0.38
N ALA A 47 25.25 -0.66 -0.18
CA ALA A 47 25.44 -1.24 1.15
C ALA A 47 25.87 -0.15 2.16
N PRO A 48 25.32 -0.17 3.39
CA PRO A 48 24.45 -1.16 4.01
C PRO A 48 22.94 -0.95 3.81
N ARG A 49 22.50 0.05 3.04
CA ARG A 49 21.08 0.36 2.86
C ARG A 49 20.38 -0.60 1.88
N PRO A 50 19.06 -0.80 1.99
CA PRO A 50 18.28 -1.59 1.06
C PRO A 50 18.31 -1.02 -0.37
N VAL A 51 18.18 -1.90 -1.38
CA VAL A 51 18.17 -1.53 -2.81
C VAL A 51 16.91 -0.78 -3.21
N ASP A 52 15.81 -1.08 -2.54
CA ASP A 52 14.47 -0.51 -2.78
C ASP A 52 14.07 0.45 -1.67
N LYS A 53 13.03 1.25 -1.93
CA LYS A 53 12.43 2.15 -0.95
C LYS A 53 11.31 1.45 -0.19
N LEU A 54 11.05 1.90 1.03
CA LEU A 54 9.89 1.46 1.81
C LEU A 54 8.59 1.82 1.08
N ARG A 55 7.67 0.85 1.01
CA ARG A 55 6.37 0.98 0.35
C ARG A 55 5.24 0.87 1.38
N PRO A 56 4.12 1.57 1.16
CA PRO A 56 2.95 1.43 2.01
C PRO A 56 2.23 0.11 1.78
N VAL A 57 1.43 -0.29 2.75
CA VAL A 57 0.47 -1.39 2.62
C VAL A 57 -0.80 -0.83 1.98
N VAL A 58 -1.21 -1.40 0.87
CA VAL A 58 -2.40 -0.98 0.12
C VAL A 58 -3.27 -2.18 -0.16
N ARG A 59 -4.58 -2.03 0.05
CA ARG A 59 -5.57 -3.05 -0.31
C ARG A 59 -5.81 -3.05 -1.82
N CYS A 60 -5.85 -4.23 -2.41
CA CYS A 60 -6.13 -4.36 -3.83
C CYS A 60 -7.56 -3.90 -4.15
N PRO A 61 -7.78 -3.23 -5.30
CA PRO A 61 -9.12 -2.92 -5.78
C PRO A 61 -9.83 -4.17 -6.31
N THR A 62 -11.10 -4.05 -6.65
CA THR A 62 -12.00 -5.03 -7.24
C THR A 62 -12.49 -6.12 -6.27
N ILE A 63 -13.65 -6.69 -6.55
CA ILE A 63 -14.28 -7.74 -5.73
C ILE A 63 -13.41 -9.00 -5.66
N LYS A 64 -12.70 -9.32 -6.74
CA LYS A 64 -11.84 -10.50 -6.81
C LYS A 64 -10.64 -10.41 -5.87
N TYR A 65 -10.06 -9.23 -5.67
CA TYR A 65 -8.77 -9.04 -4.98
C TYR A 65 -8.85 -8.18 -3.72
N ASN A 66 -9.99 -7.57 -3.38
CA ASN A 66 -10.13 -6.65 -2.25
C ASN A 66 -9.79 -7.26 -0.87
N ARG A 67 -9.72 -8.58 -0.77
CA ARG A 67 -9.28 -9.32 0.43
C ARG A 67 -7.76 -9.36 0.63
N ARG A 68 -6.98 -8.94 -0.37
CA ARG A 68 -5.52 -8.99 -0.33
C ARG A 68 -4.92 -7.59 -0.15
N VAL A 69 -3.80 -7.56 0.54
CA VAL A 69 -2.95 -6.36 0.63
C VAL A 69 -1.66 -6.58 -0.15
N ARG A 70 -1.09 -5.52 -0.67
CA ARG A 70 0.16 -5.52 -1.41
C ARG A 70 0.95 -4.24 -1.16
N ALA A 71 2.19 -4.20 -1.61
CA ALA A 71 2.95 -2.96 -1.65
C ALA A 71 2.32 -1.95 -2.61
N GLY A 72 2.14 -0.73 -2.15
CA GLY A 72 1.70 0.41 -2.96
C GLY A 72 2.85 1.12 -3.65
N ARG A 73 2.53 2.15 -4.44
CA ARG A 73 3.53 2.99 -5.12
C ARG A 73 4.33 3.85 -4.14
N GLY A 74 3.66 4.49 -3.20
CA GLY A 74 4.28 5.36 -2.21
C GLY A 74 3.29 5.80 -1.13
N PHE A 75 3.82 6.33 -0.05
CA PHE A 75 3.03 6.87 1.06
C PHE A 75 2.33 8.16 0.64
N SER A 76 1.14 8.39 1.15
CA SER A 76 0.40 9.63 0.94
C SER A 76 0.99 10.78 1.75
N LEU A 77 0.62 12.01 1.40
CA LEU A 77 1.07 13.19 2.13
C LEU A 77 0.47 13.25 3.54
N ALA A 78 -0.75 12.74 3.73
CA ALA A 78 -1.41 12.65 5.03
C ALA A 78 -0.66 11.69 5.97
N GLU A 79 -0.29 10.49 5.48
CA GLU A 79 0.49 9.50 6.23
C GLU A 79 1.85 10.06 6.66
N LEU A 80 2.53 10.78 5.78
CA LEU A 80 3.82 11.42 6.11
C LEU A 80 3.67 12.53 7.15
N LYS A 81 2.61 13.33 7.05
CA LYS A 81 2.31 14.42 8.01
C LYS A 81 2.08 13.85 9.41
N GLU A 82 1.24 12.83 9.55
CA GLU A 82 0.96 12.18 10.84
C GLU A 82 2.18 11.44 11.42
N ALA A 83 3.03 10.87 10.56
CA ALA A 83 4.28 10.26 11.00
C ALA A 83 5.38 11.28 11.35
N GLY A 84 5.15 12.57 11.15
CA GLY A 84 6.14 13.63 11.41
C GLY A 84 7.35 13.56 10.48
N ILE A 85 7.15 13.20 9.20
CA ILE A 85 8.22 13.08 8.20
C ILE A 85 8.00 14.11 7.09
N PRO A 86 8.92 15.09 6.94
CA PRO A 86 8.81 16.09 5.89
C PRO A 86 8.80 15.45 4.48
N ARG A 87 7.90 15.89 3.61
CA ARG A 87 7.76 15.40 2.22
C ARG A 87 9.07 15.37 1.45
N LYS A 88 9.90 16.42 1.59
CA LYS A 88 11.18 16.53 0.88
C LYS A 88 12.23 15.58 1.45
N LEU A 89 12.19 15.29 2.74
CA LEU A 89 13.12 14.39 3.42
C LEU A 89 12.82 12.92 3.10
N ALA A 90 11.55 12.53 3.03
CA ALA A 90 11.13 11.14 2.86
C ALA A 90 11.84 10.39 1.71
N PRO A 91 11.95 10.93 0.47
CA PRO A 91 12.66 10.24 -0.61
C PRO A 91 14.16 10.06 -0.37
N THR A 92 14.77 10.92 0.44
CA THR A 92 16.22 10.87 0.74
C THR A 92 16.56 9.81 1.77
N ILE A 93 15.64 9.51 2.67
CA ILE A 93 15.80 8.48 3.72
C ILE A 93 15.25 7.10 3.33
N GLY A 94 14.93 6.90 2.06
CA GLY A 94 14.49 5.59 1.56
C GLY A 94 12.99 5.32 1.65
N ILE A 95 12.15 6.35 1.73
CA ILE A 95 10.69 6.23 1.73
C ILE A 95 10.15 6.62 0.35
N ALA A 96 9.26 5.81 -0.21
CA ALA A 96 8.57 6.13 -1.47
C ALA A 96 7.37 7.04 -1.17
N VAL A 97 7.17 8.08 -1.97
CA VAL A 97 6.07 9.05 -1.80
C VAL A 97 5.20 9.06 -3.05
N ASP A 98 3.88 9.03 -2.87
CA ASP A 98 2.89 9.20 -3.93
C ASP A 98 1.89 10.31 -3.53
N PRO A 99 2.05 11.52 -4.07
CA PRO A 99 1.19 12.65 -3.71
C PRO A 99 -0.24 12.52 -4.23
N ARG A 100 -0.50 11.58 -5.16
CA ARG A 100 -1.82 11.37 -5.76
C ARG A 100 -2.72 10.47 -4.91
N ARG A 101 -2.13 9.64 -4.03
CA ARG A 101 -2.89 8.71 -3.20
C ARG A 101 -3.60 9.45 -2.06
N GLN A 102 -4.88 9.13 -1.88
CA GLN A 102 -5.70 9.64 -0.80
C GLN A 102 -6.06 8.51 0.17
N ASN A 103 -6.14 8.82 1.46
CA ASN A 103 -6.57 7.88 2.48
C ASN A 103 -8.09 8.03 2.69
N LEU A 104 -8.84 7.02 2.26
CA LEU A 104 -10.29 6.98 2.40
C LEU A 104 -10.74 6.24 3.67
N SER A 105 -9.88 5.40 4.24
CA SER A 105 -10.15 4.69 5.49
C SER A 105 -9.13 5.07 6.57
N GLU A 106 -9.58 5.20 7.80
CA GLU A 106 -8.73 5.50 8.96
C GLU A 106 -7.80 4.34 9.29
N GLU A 107 -8.26 3.10 9.11
CA GLU A 107 -7.47 1.90 9.39
C GLU A 107 -6.23 1.83 8.51
N SER A 108 -6.39 2.13 7.22
CA SER A 108 -5.26 2.15 6.28
C SER A 108 -4.27 3.27 6.59
N LEU A 109 -4.77 4.43 7.02
CA LEU A 109 -3.95 5.55 7.45
C LEU A 109 -3.13 5.15 8.67
N LYS A 110 -3.76 4.65 9.74
CA LYS A 110 -3.10 4.21 10.98
C LYS A 110 -2.03 3.15 10.71
N ALA A 111 -2.36 2.09 9.98
CA ALA A 111 -1.41 1.02 9.65
C ALA A 111 -0.16 1.52 8.91
N ASN A 112 -0.32 2.46 7.99
CA ASN A 112 0.80 3.03 7.25
C ASN A 112 1.61 4.04 8.10
N VAL A 113 0.96 4.80 8.97
CA VAL A 113 1.63 5.68 9.94
C VAL A 113 2.48 4.86 10.93
N GLU A 114 1.93 3.77 11.46
CA GLU A 114 2.68 2.84 12.33
C GLU A 114 3.89 2.25 11.61
N ARG A 115 3.70 1.85 10.35
CA ARG A 115 4.79 1.35 9.50
C ARG A 115 5.89 2.38 9.30
N LEU A 116 5.55 3.65 9.10
CA LEU A 116 6.51 4.75 8.99
C LEU A 116 7.23 5.02 10.31
N LYS A 117 6.52 5.00 11.43
CA LYS A 117 7.10 5.17 12.77
C LYS A 117 8.08 4.04 13.09
N ALA A 118 7.69 2.78 12.80
CA ALA A 118 8.57 1.62 12.97
C ALA A 118 9.83 1.69 12.08
N TYR A 119 9.68 2.20 10.86
CA TYR A 119 10.83 2.44 9.98
C TYR A 119 11.76 3.51 10.54
N LYS A 120 11.21 4.65 10.99
CA LYS A 120 11.97 5.75 11.58
C LYS A 120 12.74 5.31 12.83
N ALA A 121 12.15 4.45 13.66
CA ALA A 121 12.80 3.91 14.86
C ALA A 121 14.01 3.00 14.56
N ARG A 122 14.01 2.34 13.38
CA ARG A 122 15.10 1.45 12.95
C ARG A 122 16.09 2.14 12.01
N LEU A 123 15.87 3.41 11.68
CA LEU A 123 16.66 4.12 10.70
C LEU A 123 17.94 4.66 11.33
N VAL A 124 19.09 4.23 10.80
CA VAL A 124 20.40 4.76 11.12
C VAL A 124 20.77 5.78 10.06
N LEU A 125 20.78 7.05 10.39
CA LEU A 125 21.13 8.14 9.49
C LEU A 125 22.61 8.47 9.58
N PHE A 126 23.35 8.20 8.51
CA PHE A 126 24.75 8.58 8.45
C PHE A 126 24.89 10.10 8.30
N PRO A 127 25.78 10.74 9.05
CA PRO A 127 25.97 12.18 9.00
C PRO A 127 26.49 12.62 7.62
N ARG A 128 25.92 13.69 7.09
CA ARG A 128 26.37 14.26 5.81
C ARG A 128 27.74 14.93 5.91
N LYS A 129 28.07 15.45 7.10
CA LYS A 129 29.37 16.05 7.40
C LYS A 129 29.96 15.29 8.59
N ALA A 130 31.05 14.57 8.39
CA ALA A 130 31.70 13.78 9.44
C ALA A 130 32.14 14.61 10.67
N LYS A 131 32.51 15.87 10.44
CA LYS A 131 33.01 16.77 11.50
C LYS A 131 31.90 17.50 12.30
N ALA A 132 30.65 17.48 11.82
CA ALA A 132 29.54 18.19 12.48
C ALA A 132 28.24 17.39 12.31
N PRO A 133 28.05 16.30 13.08
CA PRO A 133 26.79 15.56 13.05
C PRO A 133 25.64 16.42 13.60
N LYS A 134 24.47 16.29 12.98
CA LYS A 134 23.25 16.97 13.42
C LYS A 134 22.49 16.10 14.42
N ALA A 135 21.63 16.70 15.20
CA ALA A 135 20.72 15.97 16.07
C ALA A 135 19.89 14.93 15.27
N GLY A 136 19.92 13.67 15.72
CA GLY A 136 19.26 12.54 15.05
C GLY A 136 20.12 11.81 14.00
N GLU A 137 21.37 12.21 13.79
CA GLU A 137 22.34 11.46 13.00
C GLU A 137 23.10 10.47 13.90
N ALA A 138 23.50 9.34 13.31
CA ALA A 138 24.13 8.24 14.04
C ALA A 138 25.54 8.58 14.55
N SER A 139 25.91 7.98 15.67
CA SER A 139 27.26 8.03 16.21
C SER A 139 28.28 7.26 15.35
N ALA A 140 29.56 7.50 15.57
CA ALA A 140 30.63 6.78 14.87
C ALA A 140 30.58 5.27 15.11
N GLU A 141 30.19 4.85 16.31
CA GLU A 141 30.07 3.44 16.70
C GLU A 141 28.86 2.78 16.00
N GLU A 142 27.70 3.41 16.01
CA GLU A 142 26.51 2.94 15.30
C GLU A 142 26.75 2.81 13.79
N MET A 143 27.50 3.75 13.21
CA MET A 143 27.90 3.67 11.81
C MET A 143 28.82 2.48 11.50
N LYS A 144 29.77 2.18 12.38
CA LYS A 144 30.64 1.00 12.23
C LYS A 144 29.83 -0.28 12.32
N GLN A 145 29.01 -0.44 13.35
CA GLN A 145 28.12 -1.59 13.53
C GLN A 145 27.18 -1.78 12.33
N ALA A 146 26.57 -0.70 11.82
CA ALA A 146 25.71 -0.75 10.67
C ALA A 146 26.44 -1.15 9.37
N LYS A 147 27.71 -0.77 9.21
CA LYS A 147 28.53 -1.18 8.08
C LYS A 147 28.93 -2.65 8.17
N GLU A 148 29.34 -3.10 9.34
CA GLU A 148 29.70 -4.51 9.59
C GLU A 148 28.50 -5.44 9.40
N ALA A 149 27.34 -5.09 9.97
CA ALA A 149 26.09 -5.82 9.77
C ALA A 149 25.56 -5.74 8.33
N GLY A 150 26.06 -4.80 7.52
CA GLY A 150 25.55 -4.49 6.18
C GLY A 150 26.04 -5.40 5.06
N HIS A 151 27.09 -6.19 5.26
CA HIS A 151 27.80 -6.82 4.14
C HIS A 151 27.77 -8.35 4.15
N ASP A 152 26.58 -8.93 4.16
CA ASP A 152 26.39 -10.40 4.11
C ASP A 152 26.44 -10.96 2.66
N GLY A 153 26.83 -10.18 1.67
CA GLY A 153 26.78 -10.58 0.25
C GLY A 153 25.37 -10.69 -0.34
N HIS A 154 24.34 -10.53 0.48
CA HIS A 154 22.95 -10.64 0.05
C HIS A 154 22.33 -9.29 -0.30
N VAL A 155 21.43 -9.29 -1.31
CA VAL A 155 20.67 -8.10 -1.70
C VAL A 155 19.62 -7.80 -0.63
N LYS A 156 19.90 -6.81 0.22
CA LYS A 156 18.92 -6.36 1.23
C LYS A 156 17.75 -5.63 0.55
N LYS A 157 16.54 -6.02 0.90
CA LYS A 157 15.29 -5.42 0.41
C LYS A 157 14.47 -4.91 1.58
N SER A 158 13.77 -3.79 1.40
CA SER A 158 12.94 -3.20 2.44
C SER A 158 11.82 -4.14 2.91
N HIS A 159 11.27 -4.98 2.04
CA HIS A 159 10.22 -5.92 2.41
C HIS A 159 10.69 -7.08 3.29
N SER A 160 11.98 -7.38 3.35
CA SER A 160 12.52 -8.38 4.29
C SER A 160 12.42 -7.90 5.73
N SER A 161 12.75 -6.61 5.96
CA SER A 161 12.67 -5.99 7.30
C SER A 161 11.26 -5.53 7.67
N PHE A 162 10.44 -5.21 6.67
CA PHE A 162 9.06 -4.72 6.82
C PHE A 162 8.13 -5.50 5.90
N PRO A 163 7.85 -6.78 6.21
CA PRO A 163 6.98 -7.61 5.38
C PRO A 163 5.55 -7.07 5.33
N ILE A 164 4.86 -7.42 4.25
CA ILE A 164 3.42 -7.17 4.10
C ILE A 164 2.73 -8.52 4.22
N ALA A 165 2.11 -8.76 5.38
CA ALA A 165 1.41 -10.01 5.65
C ALA A 165 0.00 -9.97 5.08
N ASN A 166 -0.37 -11.00 4.33
CA ASN A 166 -1.75 -11.25 3.88
C ASN A 166 -2.51 -12.24 4.78
N LYS A 167 -1.92 -12.60 5.91
CA LYS A 167 -2.57 -13.50 6.87
C LYS A 167 -3.67 -12.74 7.60
N VAL A 168 -4.88 -13.24 7.51
CA VAL A 168 -5.98 -12.83 8.39
C VAL A 168 -5.76 -13.56 9.72
N VAL A 169 -5.60 -12.79 10.78
CA VAL A 169 -5.62 -13.34 12.13
C VAL A 169 -7.11 -13.56 12.45
N VAL A 170 -7.51 -14.80 12.61
CA VAL A 170 -8.84 -15.16 13.06
C VAL A 170 -8.76 -15.29 14.58
N GLU A 171 -9.45 -14.42 15.27
CA GLU A 171 -9.62 -14.51 16.72
C GLU A 171 -10.79 -15.45 17.00
N GLU A 172 -10.53 -16.52 17.72
CA GLU A 172 -11.55 -17.46 18.15
C GLU A 172 -12.20 -16.94 19.43
N GLY A 173 -13.53 -16.91 19.48
CA GLY A 173 -14.31 -16.49 20.63
C GLY A 173 -15.41 -17.50 20.94
N LYS A 174 -15.94 -17.46 22.16
CA LYS A 174 -17.12 -18.26 22.53
C LYS A 174 -18.38 -17.59 21.99
N VAL A 175 -19.34 -18.39 21.53
CA VAL A 175 -20.63 -17.89 21.03
C VAL A 175 -21.38 -17.07 22.08
N SER A 176 -21.19 -17.41 23.38
CA SER A 176 -21.74 -16.65 24.50
C SER A 176 -21.28 -15.19 24.59
N ASP A 177 -20.07 -14.91 24.07
CA ASP A 177 -19.48 -13.57 24.13
C ASP A 177 -20.08 -12.63 23.06
N TYR A 178 -20.87 -13.20 22.16
CA TYR A 178 -21.57 -12.50 21.08
C TYR A 178 -23.06 -12.69 21.22
N PRO A 179 -23.73 -11.97 22.15
CA PRO A 179 -25.16 -12.12 22.33
C PRO A 179 -25.92 -11.78 21.05
N SER A 180 -26.83 -12.63 20.67
CA SER A 180 -27.71 -12.38 19.53
C SER A 180 -28.67 -11.23 19.89
N GLU A 181 -28.56 -10.13 19.15
CA GLU A 181 -29.51 -9.02 19.30
C GLU A 181 -30.83 -9.33 18.60
N GLU A 182 -31.94 -9.03 19.28
CA GLU A 182 -33.25 -9.12 18.65
C GLU A 182 -33.34 -8.23 17.42
N ALA A 183 -33.97 -8.74 16.38
CA ALA A 183 -34.17 -8.05 15.11
C ALA A 183 -32.88 -7.49 14.44
N ALA A 184 -31.74 -8.18 14.58
CA ALA A 184 -30.43 -7.73 14.03
C ALA A 184 -30.50 -7.41 12.53
N TYR A 185 -31.24 -8.21 11.75
CA TYR A 185 -31.44 -7.96 10.31
C TYR A 185 -32.16 -6.63 10.05
N ARG A 186 -33.22 -6.34 10.81
CA ARG A 186 -33.99 -5.10 10.69
C ARG A 186 -33.17 -3.89 11.07
N ARG A 187 -32.43 -3.94 12.17
CA ARG A 187 -31.53 -2.88 12.63
C ARG A 187 -30.46 -2.57 11.60
N LEU A 188 -29.82 -3.60 11.02
CA LEU A 188 -28.82 -3.42 9.97
C LEU A 188 -29.43 -2.81 8.70
N ARG A 189 -30.64 -3.22 8.32
CA ARG A 189 -31.37 -2.68 7.19
C ARG A 189 -31.75 -1.21 7.39
N GLU A 190 -32.20 -0.87 8.58
CA GLU A 190 -32.54 0.51 8.96
C GLU A 190 -31.30 1.40 8.95
N ALA A 191 -30.19 0.96 9.56
CA ALA A 191 -28.94 1.70 9.56
C ALA A 191 -28.42 1.95 8.13
N ARG A 192 -28.48 0.97 7.23
CA ARG A 192 -28.13 1.15 5.81
C ARG A 192 -29.05 2.14 5.10
N SER A 193 -30.35 2.11 5.41
CA SER A 193 -31.32 3.06 4.86
C SER A 193 -31.06 4.47 5.39
N GLU A 194 -30.74 4.61 6.66
CA GLU A 194 -30.37 5.90 7.24
C GLU A 194 -29.13 6.49 6.60
N ALA A 195 -28.04 5.74 6.53
CA ALA A 195 -26.81 6.19 5.90
C ALA A 195 -27.04 6.68 4.46
N ARG A 196 -27.86 5.98 3.69
CA ARG A 196 -28.18 6.34 2.30
C ARG A 196 -29.09 7.56 2.19
N LEU A 197 -29.96 7.80 3.16
CA LEU A 197 -31.01 8.82 3.09
C LEU A 197 -30.72 10.08 3.92
N VAL A 198 -29.58 10.17 4.61
CA VAL A 198 -29.20 11.32 5.45
C VAL A 198 -29.43 12.65 4.76
N GLY A 199 -28.90 12.84 3.55
CA GLY A 199 -29.05 14.11 2.83
C GLY A 199 -30.50 14.45 2.43
N LYS A 200 -31.30 13.44 2.06
CA LYS A 200 -32.74 13.64 1.72
C LYS A 200 -33.57 13.95 2.96
N ARG A 201 -33.28 13.30 4.09
CA ARG A 201 -33.96 13.54 5.36
C ARG A 201 -33.64 14.94 5.92
N ALA A 202 -32.38 15.36 5.83
CA ALA A 202 -31.97 16.70 6.23
C ALA A 202 -32.66 17.81 5.40
N LYS A 203 -32.78 17.63 4.09
CA LYS A 203 -33.52 18.56 3.23
C LYS A 203 -35.01 18.63 3.60
N ARG A 204 -35.64 17.48 3.87
CA ARG A 204 -37.05 17.43 4.29
C ARG A 204 -37.28 18.08 5.65
N ALA A 205 -36.35 17.88 6.59
CA ALA A 205 -36.44 18.52 7.90
C ALA A 205 -36.37 20.04 7.79
N LYS A 206 -35.39 20.55 7.03
CA LYS A 206 -35.29 22.00 6.76
C LYS A 206 -36.52 22.57 6.07
N ALA A 207 -37.04 21.91 5.05
CA ALA A 207 -38.24 22.36 4.37
C ALA A 207 -39.46 22.44 5.32
N LYS A 208 -39.63 21.44 6.21
CA LYS A 208 -40.67 21.47 7.21
C LYS A 208 -40.48 22.58 8.24
N GLU A 209 -39.28 22.84 8.67
CA GLU A 209 -38.95 23.95 9.59
C GLU A 209 -39.25 25.32 8.94
N GLU A 210 -38.89 25.49 7.68
CA GLU A 210 -39.18 26.71 6.92
C GLU A 210 -40.67 26.91 6.71
N GLU A 211 -41.43 25.83 6.40
CA GLU A 211 -42.89 25.84 6.23
C GLU A 211 -43.58 26.15 7.58
N ALA A 212 -43.13 25.55 8.67
CA ALA A 212 -43.65 25.84 10.00
C ALA A 212 -43.33 27.25 10.49
N ALA A 213 -42.16 27.78 10.10
CA ALA A 213 -41.80 29.18 10.41
C ALA A 213 -42.60 30.17 9.57
N ALA A 214 -42.91 29.84 8.31
CA ALA A 214 -43.78 30.67 7.45
C ALA A 214 -45.26 30.66 7.92
N ALA A 215 -45.76 29.55 8.41
CA ALA A 215 -47.13 29.44 8.95
C ALA A 215 -47.33 30.16 10.28
N LYS A 216 -46.27 30.53 11.01
CA LYS A 216 -46.30 31.27 12.28
C LYS A 216 -46.16 32.79 12.09
N LYS A 217 -45.92 33.23 10.87
CA LYS A 217 -45.97 34.66 10.45
C LYS A 217 -47.32 35.01 9.86
#